data_616c887e4732c78ea9c84445bbdf212f
#
_entry.id   616c887e4732c78ea9c84445bbdf212f
#
_cell.length_a   1.000
_cell.length_b   1.000
_cell.length_c   1.000
_cell.angle_alpha   90.00
_cell.angle_beta   90.00
_cell.angle_gamma   90.00
#
_symmetry.space_group_name_H-M   'P 1'
#
loop_
_entity.id
_entity.type
_entity.pdbx_description
1 polymer ?
#
loop_
_entity_poly.entity_id
_entity_poly.type
_entity_poly.pdbx_seq_one_letter_code
_entity_poly.pdbx_strand_id
1 'polypeptide(L)'
;MKGFFITGTDTGIGKTALSALLLAELRRRRINAAPMKPAQTGCEGDGVPDLDYSLSMAGMTVSDEDYALMSPYRFEPACSPHLAAELAGTEIELAKIVGAARELAAEYDSLIVEGAGGILVPINRNKTMLDLMKALGLPVLLAARPGLGTINHTLLSIRALRSAGLDIAGIVFVASEADEPGFIEDDNGATIEQFGKVPILGTIPFCPHLRNPAPVYSALPLPVAAEVEKITNQLTL
;
A
#
# COMPACT_ATOMS: atom_id res chain seq x y z
N MET A 1 -6.57 -3.48 16.19
CA MET A 1 -6.18 -3.97 14.85
C MET A 1 -4.70 -3.70 14.70
N LYS A 2 -3.92 -4.67 14.23
CA LYS A 2 -2.49 -4.54 13.96
C LYS A 2 -2.23 -4.54 12.45
N GLY A 3 -1.09 -4.01 12.03
CA GLY A 3 -0.69 -3.94 10.62
C GLY A 3 -0.36 -2.54 10.15
N PHE A 4 -0.39 -2.32 8.84
CA PHE A 4 -0.03 -1.04 8.23
C PHE A 4 -1.01 -0.65 7.14
N PHE A 5 -1.21 0.66 7.01
CA PHE A 5 -1.89 1.23 5.85
C PHE A 5 -0.83 1.72 4.85
N ILE A 6 -0.79 1.10 3.68
CA ILE A 6 0.12 1.47 2.60
C ILE A 6 -0.56 2.53 1.75
N THR A 7 -0.02 3.74 1.76
CA THR A 7 -0.45 4.82 0.87
C THR A 7 0.71 5.29 0.01
N GLY A 8 0.47 6.26 -0.84
CA GLY A 8 1.51 6.76 -1.71
C GLY A 8 1.43 8.24 -2.00
N THR A 9 2.53 8.78 -2.50
CA THR A 9 2.59 10.17 -2.95
C THR A 9 1.80 10.40 -4.24
N ASP A 10 1.50 9.31 -5.00
CA ASP A 10 0.78 9.36 -6.27
C ASP A 10 0.25 7.97 -6.67
N THR A 11 -0.41 7.88 -7.83
CA THR A 11 -0.75 6.62 -8.50
C THR A 11 0.48 6.06 -9.24
N GLY A 12 0.57 4.71 -9.32
CA GLY A 12 1.66 4.06 -10.06
C GLY A 12 3.05 4.13 -9.42
N ILE A 13 3.16 4.48 -8.14
CA ILE A 13 4.43 4.60 -7.42
C ILE A 13 4.87 3.30 -6.72
N GLY A 14 4.23 2.17 -7.00
CA GLY A 14 4.61 0.86 -6.46
C GLY A 14 3.96 0.46 -5.14
N LYS A 15 2.81 1.06 -4.76
CA LYS A 15 2.06 0.63 -3.55
C LYS A 15 1.78 -0.86 -3.54
N THR A 16 1.25 -1.38 -4.65
CA THR A 16 0.88 -2.80 -4.78
C THR A 16 2.09 -3.72 -4.62
N ALA A 17 3.22 -3.37 -5.25
CA ALA A 17 4.45 -4.13 -5.07
C ALA A 17 4.93 -4.11 -3.61
N LEU A 18 4.94 -2.93 -2.95
CA LEU A 18 5.32 -2.79 -1.55
C LEU A 18 4.38 -3.58 -0.63
N SER A 19 3.07 -3.48 -0.82
CA SER A 19 2.06 -4.20 -0.04
C SER A 19 2.25 -5.70 -0.14
N ALA A 20 2.42 -6.21 -1.36
CA ALA A 20 2.62 -7.63 -1.64
C ALA A 20 3.94 -8.17 -1.05
N LEU A 21 5.03 -7.41 -1.18
CA LEU A 21 6.34 -7.78 -0.63
C LEU A 21 6.31 -7.85 0.90
N LEU A 22 5.71 -6.87 1.56
CA LEU A 22 5.56 -6.88 3.02
C LEU A 22 4.67 -8.01 3.50
N LEU A 23 3.54 -8.25 2.83
CA LEU A 23 2.66 -9.37 3.13
C LEU A 23 3.41 -10.69 3.06
N ALA A 24 4.10 -10.94 1.94
CA ALA A 24 4.85 -12.18 1.73
C ALA A 24 5.96 -12.37 2.78
N GLU A 25 6.70 -11.31 3.11
CA GLU A 25 7.75 -11.36 4.13
C GLU A 25 7.18 -11.63 5.54
N LEU A 26 6.06 -11.02 5.91
CA LEU A 26 5.39 -11.29 7.19
C LEU A 26 4.97 -12.76 7.27
N ARG A 27 4.38 -13.30 6.21
CA ARG A 27 3.98 -14.71 6.16
C ARG A 27 5.17 -15.67 6.19
N ARG A 28 6.28 -15.31 5.52
CA ARG A 28 7.56 -16.06 5.61
C ARG A 28 8.06 -16.12 7.06
N ARG A 29 7.83 -15.08 7.85
CA ARG A 29 8.11 -15.03 9.30
C ARG A 29 7.06 -15.74 10.15
N ARG A 30 6.09 -16.43 9.53
CA ARG A 30 4.99 -17.12 10.21
C ARG A 30 4.03 -16.20 10.96
N ILE A 31 3.96 -14.93 10.57
CA ILE A 31 2.92 -14.02 11.03
C ILE A 31 1.71 -14.25 10.13
N ASN A 32 0.54 -14.54 10.73
CA ASN A 32 -0.69 -14.75 9.98
C ASN A 32 -1.24 -13.40 9.50
N ALA A 33 -0.63 -12.85 8.45
CA ALA A 33 -1.02 -11.57 7.87
C ALA A 33 -1.96 -11.74 6.67
N ALA A 34 -2.87 -10.79 6.47
CA ALA A 34 -3.77 -10.72 5.33
C ALA A 34 -3.67 -9.39 4.59
N PRO A 35 -3.87 -9.39 3.25
CA PRO A 35 -3.98 -8.17 2.46
C PRO A 35 -5.40 -7.61 2.55
N MET A 36 -5.54 -6.30 2.35
CA MET A 36 -6.84 -5.66 2.12
C MET A 36 -6.70 -4.54 1.10
N LYS A 37 -7.55 -4.56 0.06
CA LYS A 37 -7.73 -3.49 -0.92
C LYS A 37 -9.14 -2.92 -0.78
N PRO A 38 -9.38 -1.93 0.07
CA PRO A 38 -10.71 -1.45 0.45
C PRO A 38 -11.61 -1.04 -0.72
N ALA A 39 -11.01 -0.46 -1.75
CA ALA A 39 -11.68 -0.09 -2.99
C ALA A 39 -10.72 -0.30 -4.17
N GLN A 40 -11.06 -1.21 -5.05
CA GLN A 40 -10.37 -1.45 -6.31
C GLN A 40 -11.15 -0.84 -7.46
N THR A 41 -10.45 -0.18 -8.36
CA THR A 41 -10.95 0.33 -9.65
C THR A 41 -10.17 -0.32 -10.80
N GLY A 42 -10.77 -0.39 -11.98
CA GLY A 42 -10.16 -1.09 -13.12
C GLY A 42 -10.23 -2.62 -12.99
N CYS A 43 -11.28 -3.14 -12.36
CA CYS A 43 -11.52 -4.58 -12.30
C CYS A 43 -12.00 -5.11 -13.65
N GLU A 44 -11.48 -6.28 -14.04
CA GLU A 44 -11.98 -7.05 -15.18
C GLU A 44 -12.64 -8.32 -14.64
N GLY A 45 -13.96 -8.46 -14.84
CA GLY A 45 -14.74 -9.56 -14.26
C GLY A 45 -14.72 -9.53 -12.73
N ASP A 46 -14.58 -10.71 -12.11
CA ASP A 46 -14.61 -10.87 -10.65
C ASP A 46 -13.24 -10.65 -9.97
N GLY A 47 -12.18 -10.49 -10.74
CA GLY A 47 -10.82 -10.32 -10.22
C GLY A 47 -10.56 -8.93 -9.62
N VAL A 48 -9.66 -8.90 -8.63
CA VAL A 48 -9.18 -7.69 -7.95
C VAL A 48 -7.67 -7.59 -8.17
N PRO A 49 -7.19 -6.91 -9.22
CA PRO A 49 -5.80 -7.00 -9.69
C PRO A 49 -4.74 -6.79 -8.59
N ASP A 50 -4.88 -5.76 -7.76
CA ASP A 50 -3.91 -5.48 -6.70
C ASP A 50 -3.96 -6.51 -5.57
N LEU A 51 -5.15 -7.03 -5.25
CA LEU A 51 -5.33 -8.09 -4.25
C LEU A 51 -4.77 -9.41 -4.78
N ASP A 52 -5.12 -9.79 -6.02
CA ASP A 52 -4.65 -11.03 -6.67
C ASP A 52 -3.12 -11.05 -6.77
N TYR A 53 -2.53 -9.90 -7.11
CA TYR A 53 -1.08 -9.71 -7.11
C TYR A 53 -0.49 -9.97 -5.71
N SER A 54 -1.09 -9.43 -4.66
CA SER A 54 -0.62 -9.60 -3.28
C SER A 54 -0.76 -11.05 -2.80
N LEU A 55 -1.89 -11.70 -3.11
CA LEU A 55 -2.13 -13.10 -2.78
C LEU A 55 -1.14 -14.02 -3.50
N SER A 56 -0.89 -13.79 -4.80
CA SER A 56 0.09 -14.53 -5.58
C SER A 56 1.50 -14.39 -5.01
N MET A 57 1.95 -13.17 -4.72
CA MET A 57 3.26 -12.90 -4.12
C MET A 57 3.46 -13.66 -2.81
N ALA A 58 2.42 -13.71 -1.99
CA ALA A 58 2.46 -14.36 -0.68
C ALA A 58 2.18 -15.88 -0.73
N GLY A 59 1.86 -16.43 -1.91
CA GLY A 59 1.46 -17.83 -2.06
C GLY A 59 0.20 -18.19 -1.27
N MET A 60 -0.75 -17.26 -1.20
CA MET A 60 -1.98 -17.41 -0.44
C MET A 60 -3.14 -17.86 -1.33
N THR A 61 -3.92 -18.81 -0.81
CA THR A 61 -5.27 -19.11 -1.28
C THR A 61 -6.24 -18.80 -0.14
N VAL A 62 -7.30 -18.09 -0.45
CA VAL A 62 -8.29 -17.63 0.54
C VAL A 62 -9.68 -18.09 0.12
N SER A 63 -10.65 -18.12 1.06
CA SER A 63 -12.04 -18.39 0.77
C SER A 63 -12.68 -17.23 -0.01
N ASP A 64 -13.80 -17.49 -0.68
CA ASP A 64 -14.56 -16.42 -1.36
C ASP A 64 -15.08 -15.38 -0.35
N GLU A 65 -15.35 -15.81 0.88
CA GLU A 65 -15.78 -14.98 1.99
C GLU A 65 -14.69 -14.00 2.41
N ASP A 66 -13.48 -14.50 2.67
CA ASP A 66 -12.31 -13.67 2.97
C ASP A 66 -11.97 -12.73 1.82
N TYR A 67 -12.00 -13.24 0.58
CA TYR A 67 -11.74 -12.44 -0.60
C TYR A 67 -12.71 -11.26 -0.74
N ALA A 68 -13.98 -11.47 -0.38
CA ALA A 68 -14.97 -10.40 -0.37
C ALA A 68 -14.72 -9.37 0.74
N LEU A 69 -14.25 -9.81 1.92
CA LEU A 69 -13.85 -8.91 3.02
C LEU A 69 -12.57 -8.14 2.68
N MET A 70 -11.60 -8.80 2.02
CA MET A 70 -10.34 -8.18 1.59
C MET A 70 -10.55 -7.08 0.54
N SER A 71 -11.62 -7.15 -0.28
CA SER A 71 -11.96 -6.10 -1.23
C SER A 71 -13.48 -5.83 -1.26
N PRO A 72 -14.01 -5.07 -0.28
CA PRO A 72 -15.46 -4.84 -0.14
C PRO A 72 -16.08 -3.96 -1.23
N TYR A 73 -15.24 -3.23 -2.00
CA TYR A 73 -15.67 -2.43 -3.14
C TYR A 73 -14.81 -2.70 -4.37
N ARG A 74 -15.45 -3.08 -5.47
CA ARG A 74 -14.83 -3.43 -6.76
C ARG A 74 -15.57 -2.73 -7.87
N PHE A 75 -14.82 -2.04 -8.74
CA PHE A 75 -15.39 -1.24 -9.82
C PHE A 75 -14.65 -1.50 -11.12
N GLU A 76 -15.40 -1.68 -12.21
CA GLU A 76 -14.84 -1.85 -13.56
C GLU A 76 -14.16 -0.59 -14.09
N PRO A 77 -14.74 0.64 -13.93
CA PRO A 77 -14.08 1.83 -14.45
C PRO A 77 -12.73 2.12 -13.79
N ALA A 78 -11.69 2.28 -14.61
CA ALA A 78 -10.34 2.64 -14.15
C ALA A 78 -10.24 4.16 -13.90
N CYS A 79 -10.82 4.63 -12.81
CA CYS A 79 -10.80 6.03 -12.39
C CYS A 79 -10.71 6.15 -10.86
N SER A 80 -10.88 7.36 -10.32
CA SER A 80 -10.86 7.54 -8.86
C SER A 80 -12.04 6.80 -8.19
N PRO A 81 -11.85 6.28 -6.96
CA PRO A 81 -12.87 5.45 -6.29
C PRO A 81 -14.27 6.07 -6.23
N HIS A 82 -14.36 7.36 -5.87
CA HIS A 82 -15.65 8.05 -5.80
C HIS A 82 -16.38 8.09 -7.14
N LEU A 83 -15.65 8.35 -8.24
CA LEU A 83 -16.24 8.40 -9.58
C LEU A 83 -16.65 7.00 -10.06
N ALA A 84 -15.81 6.00 -9.81
CA ALA A 84 -16.12 4.61 -10.17
C ALA A 84 -17.39 4.13 -9.43
N ALA A 85 -17.54 4.46 -8.16
CA ALA A 85 -18.73 4.13 -7.38
C ALA A 85 -19.99 4.83 -7.92
N GLU A 86 -19.91 6.12 -8.26
CA GLU A 86 -21.02 6.87 -8.85
C GLU A 86 -21.46 6.30 -10.20
N LEU A 87 -20.49 5.93 -11.06
CA LEU A 87 -20.79 5.29 -12.35
C LEU A 87 -21.45 3.91 -12.17
N ALA A 88 -21.14 3.22 -11.06
CA ALA A 88 -21.78 1.96 -10.68
C ALA A 88 -23.10 2.15 -9.90
N GLY A 89 -23.58 3.39 -9.72
CA GLY A 89 -24.82 3.69 -9.00
C GLY A 89 -24.77 3.38 -7.49
N THR A 90 -23.56 3.43 -6.90
CA THR A 90 -23.37 3.15 -5.46
C THR A 90 -22.49 4.23 -4.80
N GLU A 91 -22.36 4.15 -3.47
CA GLU A 91 -21.47 4.99 -2.68
C GLU A 91 -20.56 4.12 -1.83
N ILE A 92 -19.28 4.53 -1.71
CA ILE A 92 -18.33 3.86 -0.81
C ILE A 92 -18.58 4.37 0.62
N GLU A 93 -19.01 3.46 1.49
CA GLU A 93 -19.22 3.72 2.90
C GLU A 93 -18.01 3.27 3.72
N LEU A 94 -17.39 4.20 4.48
CA LEU A 94 -16.26 3.87 5.35
C LEU A 94 -16.64 2.81 6.40
N ALA A 95 -17.87 2.85 6.89
CA ALA A 95 -18.37 1.90 7.89
C ALA A 95 -18.30 0.44 7.40
N LYS A 96 -18.64 0.17 6.14
CA LYS A 96 -18.52 -1.15 5.53
C LYS A 96 -17.07 -1.62 5.45
N ILE A 97 -16.14 -0.73 5.04
CA ILE A 97 -14.71 -1.03 4.99
C ILE A 97 -14.15 -1.33 6.39
N VAL A 98 -14.51 -0.51 7.38
CA VAL A 98 -14.06 -0.71 8.77
C VAL A 98 -14.65 -2.00 9.36
N GLY A 99 -15.89 -2.35 9.03
CA GLY A 99 -16.51 -3.62 9.39
C GLY A 99 -15.71 -4.80 8.84
N ALA A 100 -15.48 -4.83 7.54
CA ALA A 100 -14.69 -5.88 6.88
C ALA A 100 -13.26 -6.00 7.47
N ALA A 101 -12.60 -4.86 7.71
CA ALA A 101 -11.27 -4.87 8.33
C ALA A 101 -11.28 -5.45 9.76
N ARG A 102 -12.34 -5.24 10.54
CA ARG A 102 -12.50 -5.84 11.88
C ARG A 102 -12.75 -7.33 11.82
N GLU A 103 -13.54 -7.80 10.87
CA GLU A 103 -13.78 -9.22 10.65
C GLU A 103 -12.46 -9.92 10.27
N LEU A 104 -11.71 -9.39 9.31
CA LEU A 104 -10.38 -9.90 8.97
C LEU A 104 -9.41 -9.88 10.17
N ALA A 105 -9.43 -8.81 10.99
CA ALA A 105 -8.56 -8.71 12.16
C ALA A 105 -8.95 -9.66 13.32
N ALA A 106 -10.09 -10.33 13.27
CA ALA A 106 -10.45 -11.39 14.19
C ALA A 106 -9.79 -12.73 13.81
N GLU A 107 -9.44 -12.93 12.55
CA GLU A 107 -8.86 -14.18 12.03
C GLU A 107 -7.36 -14.06 11.72
N TYR A 108 -6.89 -12.86 11.39
CA TYR A 108 -5.52 -12.58 11.00
C TYR A 108 -4.83 -11.70 12.05
N ASP A 109 -3.57 -12.02 12.36
CA ASP A 109 -2.76 -11.29 13.35
C ASP A 109 -2.40 -9.86 12.89
N SER A 110 -2.34 -9.64 11.58
CA SER A 110 -1.91 -8.37 10.99
C SER A 110 -2.57 -8.12 9.62
N LEU A 111 -2.90 -6.86 9.33
CA LEU A 111 -3.44 -6.45 8.03
C LEU A 111 -2.46 -5.55 7.28
N ILE A 112 -2.28 -5.82 5.99
CA ILE A 112 -1.63 -4.91 5.05
C ILE A 112 -2.72 -4.30 4.18
N VAL A 113 -3.10 -3.07 4.51
CA VAL A 113 -4.19 -2.36 3.82
C VAL A 113 -3.61 -1.44 2.76
N GLU A 114 -3.95 -1.64 1.50
CA GLU A 114 -3.50 -0.81 0.39
C GLU A 114 -4.56 0.21 -0.01
N GLY A 115 -4.19 1.50 0.05
CA GLY A 115 -5.03 2.59 -0.43
C GLY A 115 -5.06 2.72 -1.96
N ALA A 116 -6.00 3.49 -2.48
CA ALA A 116 -6.09 3.83 -3.90
C ALA A 116 -5.59 5.26 -4.14
N GLY A 117 -4.66 5.42 -5.10
CA GLY A 117 -4.06 6.72 -5.41
C GLY A 117 -3.23 7.31 -4.27
N GLY A 118 -3.33 8.61 -4.08
CA GLY A 118 -2.66 9.36 -3.01
C GLY A 118 -3.58 9.66 -1.83
N ILE A 119 -3.03 10.35 -0.84
CA ILE A 119 -3.64 10.58 0.49
C ILE A 119 -4.99 11.31 0.44
N LEU A 120 -5.12 12.29 -0.46
CA LEU A 120 -6.33 13.12 -0.58
C LEU A 120 -7.27 12.68 -1.71
N VAL A 121 -7.06 11.49 -2.28
CA VAL A 121 -7.98 10.94 -3.30
C VAL A 121 -9.35 10.73 -2.66
N PRO A 122 -10.44 11.26 -3.27
CA PRO A 122 -11.78 11.07 -2.76
C PRO A 122 -12.23 9.60 -2.81
N ILE A 123 -12.77 9.13 -1.72
CA ILE A 123 -13.46 7.83 -1.61
C ILE A 123 -14.94 7.98 -1.98
N ASN A 124 -15.55 9.07 -1.53
CA ASN A 124 -16.88 9.55 -1.92
C ASN A 124 -16.87 11.08 -1.94
N ARG A 125 -18.04 11.74 -2.12
CA ARG A 125 -18.09 13.21 -2.20
C ARG A 125 -17.76 13.95 -0.91
N ASN A 126 -17.71 13.24 0.22
CA ASN A 126 -17.54 13.83 1.55
C ASN A 126 -16.27 13.36 2.26
N LYS A 127 -15.64 12.28 1.77
CA LYS A 127 -14.53 11.60 2.42
C LYS A 127 -13.40 11.30 1.44
N THR A 128 -12.18 11.37 1.95
CA THR A 128 -10.95 11.07 1.23
C THR A 128 -10.30 9.78 1.76
N MET A 129 -9.24 9.33 1.10
CA MET A 129 -8.38 8.25 1.57
C MET A 129 -7.82 8.53 2.98
N LEU A 130 -7.57 9.81 3.30
CA LEU A 130 -7.13 10.25 4.63
C LEU A 130 -8.17 9.94 5.72
N ASP A 131 -9.45 10.11 5.42
CA ASP A 131 -10.54 9.78 6.35
C ASP A 131 -10.62 8.27 6.60
N LEU A 132 -10.36 7.45 5.58
CA LEU A 132 -10.28 6.00 5.72
C LEU A 132 -9.10 5.59 6.60
N MET A 133 -7.91 6.16 6.39
CA MET A 133 -6.73 5.90 7.25
C MET A 133 -7.05 6.21 8.71
N LYS A 134 -7.71 7.34 8.98
CA LYS A 134 -8.15 7.71 10.34
C LYS A 134 -9.14 6.70 10.92
N ALA A 135 -10.10 6.24 10.12
CA ALA A 135 -11.12 5.29 10.57
C ALA A 135 -10.55 3.90 10.89
N LEU A 136 -9.52 3.47 10.17
CA LEU A 136 -8.83 2.20 10.41
C LEU A 136 -7.81 2.30 11.55
N GLY A 137 -7.18 3.47 11.75
CA GLY A 137 -6.25 3.72 12.85
C GLY A 137 -4.95 2.90 12.79
N LEU A 138 -4.55 2.46 11.60
CA LEU A 138 -3.29 1.76 11.38
C LEU A 138 -2.15 2.76 11.14
N PRO A 139 -0.92 2.47 11.61
CA PRO A 139 0.27 3.22 11.22
C PRO A 139 0.40 3.27 9.69
N VAL A 140 0.79 4.43 9.17
CA VAL A 140 0.88 4.65 7.72
C VAL A 140 2.30 4.40 7.24
N LEU A 141 2.44 3.59 6.21
CA LEU A 141 3.67 3.43 5.45
C LEU A 141 3.51 4.15 4.10
N LEU A 142 4.40 5.11 3.84
CA LEU A 142 4.30 5.96 2.66
C LEU A 142 5.24 5.45 1.55
N ALA A 143 4.67 4.99 0.45
CA ALA A 143 5.42 4.68 -0.76
C ALA A 143 5.71 5.96 -1.56
N ALA A 144 6.93 6.13 -2.02
CA ALA A 144 7.36 7.26 -2.84
C ALA A 144 8.36 6.79 -3.91
N ARG A 145 8.54 7.58 -4.97
CA ARG A 145 9.61 7.34 -5.95
C ARG A 145 10.93 7.93 -5.43
N PRO A 146 12.10 7.38 -5.77
CA PRO A 146 13.38 7.93 -5.29
C PRO A 146 13.82 9.20 -6.05
N GLY A 147 13.43 9.36 -7.32
CA GLY A 147 13.95 10.36 -8.24
C GLY A 147 13.39 11.77 -8.09
N LEU A 148 13.69 12.62 -9.07
CA LEU A 148 13.37 14.06 -9.08
C LEU A 148 11.86 14.32 -8.86
N GLY A 149 11.56 15.34 -8.04
CA GLY A 149 10.19 15.75 -7.68
C GLY A 149 9.67 15.06 -6.42
N THR A 150 10.34 14.01 -5.91
CA THR A 150 9.88 13.27 -4.75
C THR A 150 9.84 14.08 -3.47
N ILE A 151 10.80 14.99 -3.24
CA ILE A 151 10.89 15.82 -2.02
C ILE A 151 9.58 16.55 -1.77
N ASN A 152 9.09 17.29 -2.76
CA ASN A 152 7.86 18.07 -2.62
C ASN A 152 6.64 17.19 -2.33
N HIS A 153 6.41 16.14 -3.12
CA HIS A 153 5.26 15.26 -2.97
C HIS A 153 5.28 14.50 -1.65
N THR A 154 6.44 14.05 -1.23
CA THR A 154 6.60 13.32 0.04
C THR A 154 6.39 14.25 1.25
N LEU A 155 6.97 15.45 1.25
CA LEU A 155 6.80 16.41 2.34
C LEU A 155 5.36 16.92 2.45
N LEU A 156 4.66 17.14 1.33
CA LEU A 156 3.23 17.47 1.33
C LEU A 156 2.40 16.32 1.91
N SER A 157 2.72 15.09 1.54
CA SER A 157 2.06 13.88 2.07
C SER A 157 2.26 13.74 3.58
N ILE A 158 3.49 13.90 4.06
CA ILE A 158 3.82 13.87 5.50
C ILE A 158 3.03 14.94 6.26
N ARG A 159 2.97 16.16 5.72
CA ARG A 159 2.22 17.25 6.36
C ARG A 159 0.72 16.95 6.45
N ALA A 160 0.13 16.40 5.39
CA ALA A 160 -1.28 16.02 5.39
C ALA A 160 -1.56 14.93 6.44
N LEU A 161 -0.75 13.88 6.49
CA LEU A 161 -0.87 12.79 7.47
C LEU A 161 -0.75 13.30 8.91
N ARG A 162 0.27 14.12 9.21
CA ARG A 162 0.46 14.70 10.55
C ARG A 162 -0.65 15.63 10.96
N SER A 163 -1.13 16.49 10.05
CA SER A 163 -2.25 17.39 10.33
C SER A 163 -3.53 16.62 10.67
N ALA A 164 -3.67 15.40 10.19
CA ALA A 164 -4.76 14.48 10.51
C ALA A 164 -4.54 13.67 11.79
N GLY A 165 -3.38 13.80 12.44
CA GLY A 165 -3.02 13.06 13.65
C GLY A 165 -2.68 11.59 13.41
N LEU A 166 -2.25 11.24 12.18
CA LEU A 166 -1.87 9.88 11.82
C LEU A 166 -0.40 9.60 12.15
N ASP A 167 -0.15 8.41 12.64
CA ASP A 167 1.20 7.89 12.85
C ASP A 167 1.80 7.45 11.51
N ILE A 168 3.05 7.86 11.25
CA ILE A 168 3.78 7.52 10.03
C ILE A 168 4.92 6.58 10.42
N ALA A 169 4.76 5.30 10.11
CA ALA A 169 5.76 4.28 10.41
C ALA A 169 7.08 4.48 9.65
N GLY A 170 7.01 5.05 8.46
CA GLY A 170 8.18 5.35 7.64
C GLY A 170 7.84 5.58 6.18
N ILE A 171 8.88 5.78 5.41
CA ILE A 171 8.82 5.94 3.96
C ILE A 171 9.60 4.81 3.30
N VAL A 172 9.07 4.25 2.24
CA VAL A 172 9.78 3.28 1.40
C VAL A 172 9.82 3.83 -0.02
N PHE A 173 11.01 3.98 -0.55
CA PHE A 173 11.16 4.27 -1.96
C PHE A 173 10.94 3.01 -2.80
N VAL A 174 10.27 3.16 -3.93
CA VAL A 174 10.06 2.09 -4.90
C VAL A 174 10.52 2.57 -6.27
N ALA A 175 11.59 1.98 -6.78
CA ALA A 175 12.14 2.32 -8.08
C ALA A 175 11.29 1.71 -9.21
N SER A 176 10.85 2.53 -10.15
CA SER A 176 10.07 2.12 -11.32
C SER A 176 10.92 1.89 -12.58
N GLU A 177 12.18 2.29 -12.57
CA GLU A 177 13.10 2.26 -13.70
C GLU A 177 14.43 1.60 -13.29
N ALA A 178 15.16 1.11 -14.29
CA ALA A 178 16.41 0.36 -14.10
C ALA A 178 17.64 1.25 -13.89
N ASP A 179 17.42 2.52 -13.57
CA ASP A 179 18.51 3.46 -13.35
C ASP A 179 19.27 3.15 -12.06
N GLU A 180 20.59 3.25 -12.11
CA GLU A 180 21.38 3.16 -10.89
C GLU A 180 21.13 4.39 -10.01
N PRO A 181 20.90 4.19 -8.69
CA PRO A 181 20.80 5.30 -7.77
C PRO A 181 22.04 6.18 -7.84
N GLY A 182 21.82 7.50 -7.85
CA GLY A 182 22.88 8.48 -7.91
C GLY A 182 22.77 9.49 -6.77
N PHE A 183 23.57 10.54 -6.85
CA PHE A 183 23.61 11.59 -5.83
C PHE A 183 22.26 12.29 -5.62
N ILE A 184 21.36 12.26 -6.62
CA ILE A 184 20.01 12.85 -6.51
C ILE A 184 19.17 12.02 -5.56
N GLU A 185 19.15 10.69 -5.71
CA GLU A 185 18.37 9.79 -4.88
C GLU A 185 18.85 9.78 -3.43
N ASP A 186 20.17 9.83 -3.23
CA ASP A 186 20.81 9.92 -1.91
C ASP A 186 20.45 11.24 -1.20
N ASP A 187 20.55 12.37 -1.90
CA ASP A 187 20.20 13.69 -1.34
C ASP A 187 18.70 13.81 -1.08
N ASN A 188 17.85 13.28 -1.98
CA ASN A 188 16.40 13.27 -1.80
C ASN A 188 16.02 12.57 -0.49
N GLY A 189 16.58 11.40 -0.22
CA GLY A 189 16.35 10.65 1.01
C GLY A 189 16.72 11.47 2.25
N ALA A 190 17.96 11.96 2.30
CA ALA A 190 18.49 12.78 3.40
C ALA A 190 17.65 14.04 3.63
N THR A 191 17.29 14.74 2.55
CA THR A 191 16.45 15.94 2.60
C THR A 191 15.05 15.66 3.16
N ILE A 192 14.41 14.59 2.70
CA ILE A 192 13.08 14.19 3.18
C ILE A 192 13.13 13.83 4.67
N GLU A 193 14.13 13.08 5.13
CA GLU A 193 14.31 12.78 6.55
C GLU A 193 14.54 14.04 7.38
N GLN A 194 15.38 14.95 6.88
CA GLN A 194 15.70 16.20 7.58
C GLN A 194 14.46 17.09 7.76
N PHE A 195 13.68 17.33 6.71
CA PHE A 195 12.53 18.22 6.74
C PHE A 195 11.24 17.51 7.19
N GLY A 196 11.10 16.24 6.81
CA GLY A 196 9.94 15.41 7.12
C GLY A 196 9.98 14.83 8.54
N LYS A 197 11.15 14.63 9.15
CA LYS A 197 11.33 13.93 10.43
C LYS A 197 10.60 12.57 10.46
N VAL A 198 10.70 11.85 9.37
CA VAL A 198 10.18 10.49 9.16
C VAL A 198 11.30 9.67 8.53
N PRO A 199 11.62 8.48 9.04
CA PRO A 199 12.71 7.68 8.50
C PRO A 199 12.41 7.15 7.10
N ILE A 200 13.44 7.11 6.25
CA ILE A 200 13.45 6.29 5.03
C ILE A 200 13.87 4.87 5.45
N LEU A 201 12.95 3.92 5.37
CA LEU A 201 13.20 2.53 5.80
C LEU A 201 14.05 1.75 4.79
N GLY A 202 13.99 2.16 3.53
CA GLY A 202 14.79 1.56 2.46
C GLY A 202 14.24 1.87 1.07
N THR A 203 14.89 1.27 0.06
CA THR A 203 14.53 1.42 -1.34
C THR A 203 14.34 0.05 -1.97
N ILE A 204 13.11 -0.27 -2.40
CA ILE A 204 12.87 -1.45 -3.25
C ILE A 204 13.45 -1.13 -4.63
N PRO A 205 14.50 -1.83 -5.07
CA PRO A 205 15.13 -1.56 -6.35
C PRO A 205 14.21 -1.98 -7.51
N PHE A 206 14.46 -1.43 -8.69
CA PHE A 206 13.76 -1.90 -9.89
C PHE A 206 13.97 -3.40 -10.08
N CYS A 207 12.86 -4.10 -10.26
CA CYS A 207 12.88 -5.54 -10.48
C CYS A 207 11.82 -5.94 -11.52
N PRO A 208 12.22 -6.41 -12.71
CA PRO A 208 11.27 -6.84 -13.74
C PRO A 208 10.28 -7.90 -13.28
N HIS A 209 10.68 -8.75 -12.33
CA HIS A 209 9.81 -9.78 -11.77
C HIS A 209 8.56 -9.17 -11.08
N LEU A 210 8.68 -7.98 -10.48
CA LEU A 210 7.55 -7.26 -9.87
C LEU A 210 6.55 -6.70 -10.89
N ARG A 211 6.85 -6.77 -12.20
CA ARG A 211 5.90 -6.43 -13.26
C ARG A 211 5.06 -7.62 -13.73
N ASN A 212 5.37 -8.82 -13.26
CA ASN A 212 4.55 -10.00 -13.54
C ASN A 212 3.20 -9.84 -12.83
N PRO A 213 2.06 -10.08 -13.48
CA PRO A 213 0.74 -10.00 -12.84
C PRO A 213 0.52 -11.05 -11.74
N ALA A 214 1.29 -12.14 -11.77
CA ALA A 214 1.26 -13.19 -10.75
C ALA A 214 2.69 -13.45 -10.23
N PRO A 215 3.29 -12.53 -9.45
CA PRO A 215 4.65 -12.68 -8.95
C PRO A 215 4.69 -13.70 -7.81
N VAL A 216 5.88 -14.29 -7.60
CA VAL A 216 6.13 -15.25 -6.51
C VAL A 216 7.34 -14.79 -5.71
N TYR A 217 7.20 -14.67 -4.38
CA TYR A 217 8.27 -14.17 -3.50
C TYR A 217 9.56 -14.99 -3.59
N SER A 218 9.47 -16.32 -3.69
CA SER A 218 10.64 -17.19 -3.79
C SER A 218 11.46 -17.02 -5.09
N ALA A 219 10.90 -16.37 -6.09
CA ALA A 219 11.57 -16.04 -7.35
C ALA A 219 12.22 -14.65 -7.36
N LEU A 220 12.13 -13.89 -6.26
CA LEU A 220 12.76 -12.58 -6.16
C LEU A 220 14.28 -12.70 -6.15
N PRO A 221 14.99 -11.77 -6.83
CA PRO A 221 16.43 -11.64 -6.69
C PRO A 221 16.83 -11.37 -5.22
N LEU A 222 17.94 -11.96 -4.79
CA LEU A 222 18.45 -11.81 -3.42
C LEU A 222 18.54 -10.36 -2.94
N PRO A 223 19.02 -9.38 -3.73
CA PRO A 223 19.06 -7.98 -3.28
C PRO A 223 17.69 -7.40 -2.95
N VAL A 224 16.65 -7.77 -3.71
CA VAL A 224 15.27 -7.32 -3.44
C VAL A 224 14.75 -7.94 -2.15
N ALA A 225 14.91 -9.25 -2.00
CA ALA A 225 14.46 -9.96 -0.80
C ALA A 225 15.18 -9.44 0.48
N ALA A 226 16.48 -9.20 0.40
CA ALA A 226 17.25 -8.64 1.52
C ALA A 226 16.79 -7.23 1.91
N GLU A 227 16.44 -6.37 0.93
CA GLU A 227 15.93 -5.04 1.23
C GLU A 227 14.53 -5.09 1.85
N VAL A 228 13.66 -5.99 1.40
CA VAL A 228 12.35 -6.23 2.02
C VAL A 228 12.51 -6.70 3.47
N GLU A 229 13.44 -7.62 3.73
CA GLU A 229 13.75 -8.09 5.09
C GLU A 229 14.24 -6.95 5.98
N LYS A 230 15.16 -6.12 5.49
CA LYS A 230 15.68 -4.94 6.19
C LYS A 230 14.58 -3.93 6.51
N ILE A 231 13.70 -3.61 5.55
CA ILE A 231 12.55 -2.72 5.77
C ILE A 231 11.64 -3.31 6.85
N THR A 232 11.30 -4.59 6.73
CA THR A 232 10.37 -5.25 7.67
C THR A 232 10.95 -5.32 9.10
N ASN A 233 12.27 -5.44 9.26
CA ASN A 233 12.94 -5.44 10.58
C ASN A 233 12.81 -4.10 11.32
N GLN A 234 12.54 -3.02 10.64
CA GLN A 234 12.36 -1.68 11.22
C GLN A 234 10.90 -1.38 11.58
N LEU A 235 9.96 -2.23 11.15
CA LEU A 235 8.54 -2.07 11.41
C LEU A 235 8.16 -2.78 12.72
N THR A 236 7.40 -2.08 13.57
CA THR A 236 6.84 -2.64 14.81
C THR A 236 5.39 -3.07 14.56
N LEU A 237 5.08 -4.34 14.76
CA LEU A 237 3.76 -4.96 14.57
C LEU A 237 2.95 -5.07 15.88
#